data_566b389ec845a1fd096197639416fa59
#
_entry.id   566b389ec845a1fd096197639416fa59
#
_cell.length_a   1.000
_cell.length_b   1.000
_cell.length_c   1.000
_cell.angle_alpha   90.00
_cell.angle_beta   90.00
_cell.angle_gamma   90.00
#
_symmetry.space_group_name_H-M   'P 1'
#
loop_
_entity.id
_entity.type
_entity.pdbx_description
1 polymer ?
#
loop_
_entity_poly.entity_id
_entity_poly.type
_entity_poly.pdbx_seq_one_letter_code
_entity_poly.pdbx_strand_id
1 'polypeptide(L)'
;LSEDALRIMRSYRFMDQGAAGIWWPERHLADALRTTKPMLKRIARERIWSEFKRILLGQQASEIVQRMADDGILKEILDLDWEQDDVRIKLLNELEGSDVIDRLVVLLRDFSSKDCEQLAAKLRLSGQEKKRLLFRHAKLGHLPEDTESTMRVFAVVMGTWGEQHLCIEKMFARDGPSLDYTEDDVQQRLDRYLRLNIDVNVEPLASGEYIMQQTNIPQGPKLGALKSWLFYEQVARNLRTIDEIDTLLCTLSWQSEDTSRWPKLQFP
;
A
#
# COMPACT_ATOMS: atom_id res chain seq x y z
N LEU A 1 3.52 -35.56 -3.57
CA LEU A 1 3.98 -34.24 -4.07
C LEU A 1 4.20 -34.26 -5.57
N SER A 2 4.69 -35.35 -6.16
CA SER A 2 4.99 -35.41 -7.60
C SER A 2 3.76 -35.27 -8.51
N GLU A 3 2.57 -35.66 -8.07
CA GLU A 3 1.33 -35.63 -8.88
C GLU A 3 0.65 -34.24 -8.85
N ASP A 4 0.75 -33.51 -7.75
CA ASP A 4 0.21 -32.15 -7.61
C ASP A 4 1.19 -31.29 -6.79
N ALA A 5 2.03 -30.53 -7.50
CA ALA A 5 3.01 -29.67 -6.86
C ALA A 5 2.39 -28.53 -6.03
N LEU A 6 1.09 -28.22 -6.20
CA LEU A 6 0.39 -27.29 -5.32
C LEU A 6 0.32 -27.78 -3.87
N ARG A 7 0.47 -29.11 -3.64
CA ARG A 7 0.58 -29.68 -2.31
C ARG A 7 1.74 -29.08 -1.51
N ILE A 8 2.80 -28.61 -2.20
CA ILE A 8 3.91 -27.89 -1.54
C ILE A 8 3.36 -26.63 -0.86
N MET A 9 2.67 -25.77 -1.59
CA MET A 9 2.09 -24.53 -1.02
C MET A 9 1.07 -24.84 0.10
N ARG A 10 0.25 -25.87 -0.13
CA ARG A 10 -0.73 -26.30 0.88
C ARG A 10 -0.08 -26.82 2.15
N SER A 11 1.09 -27.51 2.04
CA SER A 11 1.80 -27.95 3.23
C SER A 11 2.23 -26.78 4.10
N TYR A 12 2.79 -25.71 3.53
CA TYR A 12 3.11 -24.50 4.30
C TYR A 12 1.85 -23.85 4.90
N ARG A 13 0.76 -23.78 4.16
CA ARG A 13 -0.49 -23.26 4.70
C ARG A 13 -1.01 -24.08 5.87
N PHE A 14 -0.89 -25.40 5.84
CA PHE A 14 -1.34 -26.29 6.92
C PHE A 14 -0.40 -26.31 8.13
N MET A 15 0.78 -25.70 8.05
CA MET A 15 1.62 -25.48 9.22
C MET A 15 0.98 -24.50 10.20
N ASP A 16 0.18 -23.53 9.70
CA ASP A 16 -0.60 -22.63 10.53
C ASP A 16 -1.79 -23.36 11.15
N GLN A 17 -1.77 -23.54 12.44
CA GLN A 17 -2.86 -24.12 13.23
C GLN A 17 -3.65 -23.04 13.99
N GLY A 18 -3.51 -21.79 13.59
CA GLY A 18 -4.15 -20.65 14.23
C GLY A 18 -3.72 -20.52 15.69
N ALA A 19 -4.69 -20.37 16.60
CA ALA A 19 -4.43 -20.24 18.03
C ALA A 19 -3.68 -21.46 18.67
N ALA A 20 -3.66 -22.61 17.99
CA ALA A 20 -2.90 -23.77 18.44
C ALA A 20 -1.39 -23.67 18.09
N GLY A 21 -0.99 -22.62 17.39
CA GLY A 21 0.40 -22.37 17.00
C GLY A 21 0.79 -22.97 15.67
N ILE A 22 2.01 -23.50 15.57
CA ILE A 22 2.58 -23.98 14.32
C ILE A 22 2.85 -25.49 14.41
N TRP A 23 2.39 -26.24 13.41
CA TRP A 23 2.80 -27.61 13.20
C TRP A 23 3.99 -27.67 12.24
N TRP A 24 5.12 -28.17 12.71
CA TRP A 24 6.30 -28.34 11.88
C TRP A 24 6.35 -29.76 11.29
N PRO A 25 6.62 -29.90 9.98
CA PRO A 25 6.72 -31.20 9.35
C PRO A 25 7.95 -31.97 9.84
N GLU A 26 7.83 -33.28 9.91
CA GLU A 26 8.97 -34.17 10.15
C GLU A 26 10.05 -34.00 9.07
N ARG A 27 11.30 -34.38 9.43
CA ARG A 27 12.49 -34.13 8.62
C ARG A 27 12.33 -34.59 7.15
N HIS A 28 11.84 -35.80 6.94
CA HIS A 28 11.70 -36.32 5.57
C HIS A 28 10.62 -35.63 4.75
N LEU A 29 9.57 -35.13 5.36
CA LEU A 29 8.59 -34.30 4.66
C LEU A 29 9.19 -32.93 4.34
N ALA A 30 9.93 -32.33 5.27
CA ALA A 30 10.64 -31.06 5.04
C ALA A 30 11.65 -31.19 3.88
N ASP A 31 12.44 -32.27 3.85
CA ASP A 31 13.40 -32.54 2.78
C ASP A 31 12.69 -32.79 1.42
N ALA A 32 11.54 -33.48 1.43
CA ALA A 32 10.73 -33.66 0.25
C ALA A 32 10.18 -32.32 -0.31
N LEU A 33 9.74 -31.40 0.56
CA LEU A 33 9.29 -30.07 0.15
C LEU A 33 10.40 -29.28 -0.55
N ARG A 34 11.61 -29.26 0.03
CA ARG A 34 12.79 -28.59 -0.55
C ARG A 34 13.19 -29.20 -1.89
N THR A 35 13.23 -30.53 -1.99
CA THR A 35 13.64 -31.24 -3.20
C THR A 35 12.65 -31.05 -4.34
N THR A 36 11.36 -30.96 -4.04
CA THR A 36 10.30 -30.87 -5.06
C THR A 36 9.93 -29.45 -5.45
N LYS A 37 10.48 -28.41 -4.80
CA LYS A 37 10.17 -27.00 -5.08
C LYS A 37 10.27 -26.58 -6.56
N PRO A 38 11.21 -27.11 -7.41
CA PRO A 38 11.25 -26.74 -8.82
C PRO A 38 9.97 -27.09 -9.58
N MET A 39 9.16 -28.03 -9.07
CA MET A 39 7.89 -28.41 -9.67
C MET A 39 6.83 -27.29 -9.59
N LEU A 40 7.01 -26.29 -8.70
CA LEU A 40 6.14 -25.13 -8.63
C LEU A 40 6.11 -24.31 -9.94
N LYS A 41 7.18 -24.38 -10.74
CA LYS A 41 7.22 -23.75 -12.07
C LYS A 41 6.14 -24.28 -13.03
N ARG A 42 5.65 -25.50 -12.80
CA ARG A 42 4.63 -26.15 -13.63
C ARG A 42 3.21 -25.82 -13.21
N ILE A 43 3.03 -25.13 -12.08
CA ILE A 43 1.71 -24.79 -11.53
C ILE A 43 1.26 -23.44 -12.06
N ALA A 44 -0.04 -23.33 -12.38
CA ALA A 44 -0.65 -22.07 -12.74
C ALA A 44 -0.45 -21.03 -11.64
N ARG A 45 0.05 -19.86 -12.00
CA ARG A 45 0.46 -18.82 -11.06
C ARG A 45 -0.70 -18.31 -10.19
N GLU A 46 -1.90 -18.29 -10.73
CA GLU A 46 -3.13 -17.96 -10.01
C GLU A 46 -3.40 -18.91 -8.83
N ARG A 47 -3.08 -20.21 -9.03
CA ARG A 47 -3.23 -21.21 -7.97
C ARG A 47 -2.17 -21.03 -6.89
N ILE A 48 -0.93 -20.69 -7.27
CA ILE A 48 0.15 -20.34 -6.33
C ILE A 48 -0.28 -19.11 -5.53
N TRP A 49 -0.73 -18.03 -6.19
CA TRP A 49 -1.19 -16.81 -5.54
C TRP A 49 -2.36 -17.08 -4.58
N SER A 50 -3.30 -17.92 -4.99
CA SER A 50 -4.44 -18.28 -4.13
C SER A 50 -4.02 -18.95 -2.82
N GLU A 51 -3.03 -19.85 -2.83
CA GLU A 51 -2.51 -20.48 -1.61
C GLU A 51 -1.62 -19.50 -0.83
N PHE A 52 -0.78 -18.72 -1.51
CA PHE A 52 0.09 -17.74 -0.86
C PHE A 52 -0.69 -16.65 -0.14
N LYS A 53 -1.81 -16.16 -0.72
CA LYS A 53 -2.75 -15.26 -0.02
C LYS A 53 -3.19 -15.83 1.33
N ARG A 54 -3.53 -17.10 1.37
CA ARG A 54 -3.99 -17.75 2.61
C ARG A 54 -2.87 -17.88 3.65
N ILE A 55 -1.64 -18.11 3.18
CA ILE A 55 -0.46 -18.13 4.06
C ILE A 55 -0.22 -16.73 4.62
N LEU A 56 -0.22 -15.69 3.77
CA LEU A 56 -0.03 -14.32 4.20
C LEU A 56 -1.09 -13.85 5.20
N LEU A 57 -2.32 -14.33 5.11
CA LEU A 57 -3.42 -13.98 6.02
C LEU A 57 -3.49 -14.87 7.26
N GLY A 58 -2.61 -15.85 7.40
CA GLY A 58 -2.53 -16.71 8.56
C GLY A 58 -2.09 -15.98 9.84
N GLN A 59 -2.38 -16.57 10.99
CA GLN A 59 -1.96 -16.03 12.29
C GLN A 59 -0.45 -16.20 12.52
N GLN A 60 0.16 -17.19 11.88
CA GLN A 60 1.59 -17.51 11.99
C GLN A 60 2.33 -17.17 10.69
N ALA A 61 1.88 -16.11 10.01
CA ALA A 61 2.38 -15.75 8.68
C ALA A 61 3.89 -15.48 8.65
N SER A 62 4.42 -14.80 9.68
CA SER A 62 5.84 -14.48 9.79
C SER A 62 6.71 -15.74 9.79
N GLU A 63 6.45 -16.66 10.69
CA GLU A 63 7.24 -17.88 10.87
C GLU A 63 7.14 -18.81 9.66
N ILE A 64 5.95 -18.89 9.05
CA ILE A 64 5.75 -19.74 7.87
C ILE A 64 6.41 -19.14 6.64
N VAL A 65 6.31 -17.83 6.44
CA VAL A 65 6.97 -17.13 5.32
C VAL A 65 8.49 -17.17 5.51
N GLN A 66 9.00 -17.01 6.74
CA GLN A 66 10.43 -17.20 7.02
C GLN A 66 10.87 -18.63 6.67
N ARG A 67 10.10 -19.63 7.07
CA ARG A 67 10.38 -21.01 6.69
C ARG A 67 10.37 -21.22 5.16
N MET A 68 9.45 -20.58 4.46
CA MET A 68 9.42 -20.63 2.99
C MET A 68 10.66 -19.96 2.38
N ALA A 69 11.17 -18.89 2.98
CA ALA A 69 12.41 -18.24 2.57
C ALA A 69 13.62 -19.20 2.76
N ASP A 70 13.77 -19.79 3.96
CA ASP A 70 14.85 -20.72 4.31
C ASP A 70 14.86 -21.97 3.41
N ASP A 71 13.69 -22.50 3.09
CA ASP A 71 13.53 -23.65 2.19
C ASP A 71 13.67 -23.27 0.69
N GLY A 72 13.79 -21.96 0.37
CA GLY A 72 13.93 -21.42 -0.97
C GLY A 72 12.64 -21.47 -1.80
N ILE A 73 11.49 -21.66 -1.15
CA ILE A 73 10.17 -21.66 -1.80
C ILE A 73 9.79 -20.22 -2.19
N LEU A 74 10.09 -19.25 -1.33
CA LEU A 74 9.76 -17.85 -1.58
C LEU A 74 10.48 -17.34 -2.84
N LYS A 75 11.77 -17.68 -2.99
CA LYS A 75 12.53 -17.40 -4.22
C LYS A 75 11.90 -18.06 -5.46
N GLU A 76 11.43 -19.29 -5.34
CA GLU A 76 10.84 -20.02 -6.47
C GLU A 76 9.51 -19.42 -6.95
N ILE A 77 8.69 -18.89 -6.02
CA ILE A 77 7.38 -18.31 -6.37
C ILE A 77 7.45 -16.83 -6.73
N LEU A 78 8.30 -16.05 -6.03
CA LEU A 78 8.40 -14.59 -6.20
C LEU A 78 9.54 -14.19 -7.14
N ASP A 79 10.59 -15.00 -7.25
CA ASP A 79 11.82 -14.70 -8.02
C ASP A 79 12.63 -13.55 -7.42
N LEU A 80 12.54 -13.41 -6.13
CA LEU A 80 13.23 -12.39 -5.34
C LEU A 80 14.11 -13.09 -4.30
N ASP A 81 15.26 -12.51 -4.01
CA ASP A 81 16.15 -13.00 -2.96
C ASP A 81 15.73 -12.43 -1.59
N TRP A 82 15.87 -13.25 -0.55
CA TRP A 82 15.47 -12.94 0.81
C TRP A 82 16.62 -13.20 1.75
N GLU A 83 16.82 -12.30 2.69
CA GLU A 83 17.83 -12.45 3.73
C GLU A 83 17.29 -13.30 4.88
N GLN A 84 18.22 -13.91 5.63
CA GLN A 84 17.86 -14.57 6.87
C GLN A 84 17.46 -13.51 7.90
N ASP A 85 16.43 -13.78 8.70
CA ASP A 85 15.90 -12.84 9.70
C ASP A 85 15.40 -11.51 9.14
N ASP A 86 14.83 -11.53 7.94
CA ASP A 86 14.32 -10.36 7.26
C ASP A 86 13.22 -9.65 8.09
N VAL A 87 13.45 -8.38 8.41
CA VAL A 87 12.51 -7.59 9.21
C VAL A 87 11.12 -7.50 8.57
N ARG A 88 11.04 -7.46 7.23
CA ARG A 88 9.77 -7.41 6.49
C ARG A 88 8.91 -8.64 6.76
N ILE A 89 9.54 -9.79 6.90
CA ILE A 89 8.86 -11.05 7.24
C ILE A 89 8.41 -11.01 8.70
N LYS A 90 9.25 -10.54 9.63
CA LYS A 90 8.93 -10.46 11.06
C LYS A 90 7.69 -9.60 11.32
N LEU A 91 7.54 -8.51 10.58
CA LEU A 91 6.42 -7.57 10.73
C LEU A 91 5.06 -8.12 10.25
N LEU A 92 5.01 -9.24 9.54
CA LEU A 92 3.74 -9.78 9.00
C LEU A 92 2.71 -10.10 10.08
N ASN A 93 3.13 -10.59 11.26
CA ASN A 93 2.22 -10.92 12.34
C ASN A 93 1.62 -9.67 13.02
N GLU A 94 2.28 -8.53 12.93
CA GLU A 94 1.77 -7.26 13.48
C GLU A 94 0.68 -6.62 12.60
N LEU A 95 0.51 -7.12 11.37
CA LEU A 95 -0.51 -6.69 10.43
C LEU A 95 -1.85 -7.43 10.61
N GLU A 96 -2.21 -7.78 11.85
CA GLU A 96 -3.48 -8.41 12.13
C GLU A 96 -4.65 -7.53 11.66
N GLY A 97 -5.65 -8.14 11.01
CA GLY A 97 -6.78 -7.42 10.43
C GLY A 97 -6.51 -6.70 9.10
N SER A 98 -5.25 -6.58 8.68
CA SER A 98 -4.90 -6.00 7.38
C SER A 98 -5.27 -6.92 6.22
N ASP A 99 -5.49 -6.33 5.06
CA ASP A 99 -5.70 -7.13 3.85
C ASP A 99 -4.38 -7.75 3.32
N VAL A 100 -4.53 -8.70 2.41
CA VAL A 100 -3.38 -9.41 1.84
C VAL A 100 -2.43 -8.49 1.07
N ILE A 101 -2.94 -7.41 0.49
CA ILE A 101 -2.10 -6.46 -0.27
C ILE A 101 -1.21 -5.67 0.68
N ASP A 102 -1.68 -5.32 1.89
CA ASP A 102 -0.84 -4.67 2.91
C ASP A 102 0.34 -5.56 3.30
N ARG A 103 0.08 -6.84 3.56
CA ARG A 103 1.13 -7.81 3.90
C ARG A 103 2.12 -8.02 2.73
N LEU A 104 1.61 -8.04 1.50
CA LEU A 104 2.46 -8.11 0.32
C LEU A 104 3.30 -6.83 0.13
N VAL A 105 2.71 -5.67 0.35
CA VAL A 105 3.41 -4.37 0.29
C VAL A 105 4.56 -4.31 1.30
N VAL A 106 4.34 -4.76 2.54
CA VAL A 106 5.39 -4.84 3.57
C VAL A 106 6.52 -5.75 3.13
N LEU A 107 6.21 -6.94 2.61
CA LEU A 107 7.23 -7.86 2.08
C LEU A 107 8.05 -7.25 0.94
N LEU A 108 7.44 -6.40 0.12
CA LEU A 108 8.07 -5.85 -1.08
C LEU A 108 8.68 -4.45 -0.86
N ARG A 109 8.72 -3.93 0.36
CA ARG A 109 9.14 -2.55 0.66
C ARG A 109 10.45 -2.14 -0.03
N ASP A 110 11.46 -2.97 0.03
CA ASP A 110 12.82 -2.64 -0.44
C ASP A 110 13.06 -3.02 -1.91
N PHE A 111 12.04 -3.54 -2.57
CA PHE A 111 12.12 -3.86 -3.99
C PHE A 111 11.70 -2.66 -4.85
N SER A 112 12.21 -2.60 -6.08
CA SER A 112 11.84 -1.51 -6.97
C SER A 112 10.37 -1.61 -7.44
N SER A 113 9.78 -0.48 -7.83
CA SER A 113 8.44 -0.46 -8.44
C SER A 113 8.34 -1.37 -9.67
N LYS A 114 9.45 -1.52 -10.42
CA LYS A 114 9.54 -2.42 -11.57
C LYS A 114 9.45 -3.88 -11.14
N ASP A 115 10.13 -4.26 -10.06
CA ASP A 115 10.07 -5.63 -9.52
C ASP A 115 8.65 -5.94 -9.01
N CYS A 116 8.01 -4.99 -8.33
CA CYS A 116 6.62 -5.12 -7.89
C CYS A 116 5.65 -5.28 -9.08
N GLU A 117 5.87 -4.54 -10.17
CA GLU A 117 5.06 -4.66 -11.37
C GLU A 117 5.25 -6.02 -12.05
N GLN A 118 6.49 -6.49 -12.17
CA GLN A 118 6.81 -7.81 -12.72
C GLN A 118 6.24 -8.93 -11.86
N LEU A 119 6.33 -8.80 -10.54
CA LEU A 119 5.74 -9.75 -9.60
C LEU A 119 4.22 -9.82 -9.73
N ALA A 120 3.55 -8.67 -9.79
CA ALA A 120 2.10 -8.61 -9.98
C ALA A 120 1.65 -9.33 -11.26
N ALA A 121 2.39 -9.13 -12.34
CA ALA A 121 2.15 -9.83 -13.61
C ALA A 121 2.45 -11.34 -13.50
N LYS A 122 3.57 -11.71 -12.86
CA LYS A 122 4.00 -13.11 -12.67
C LYS A 122 2.99 -13.91 -11.83
N LEU A 123 2.51 -13.34 -10.73
CA LEU A 123 1.50 -13.96 -9.85
C LEU A 123 0.08 -13.86 -10.42
N ARG A 124 -0.09 -13.13 -11.52
CA ARG A 124 -1.39 -12.85 -12.15
C ARG A 124 -2.39 -12.24 -11.18
N LEU A 125 -1.97 -11.20 -10.47
CA LEU A 125 -2.85 -10.42 -9.63
C LEU A 125 -4.00 -9.85 -10.47
N SER A 126 -5.20 -9.78 -9.88
CA SER A 126 -6.31 -9.06 -10.52
C SER A 126 -5.96 -7.59 -10.76
N GLY A 127 -6.63 -6.93 -11.71
CA GLY A 127 -6.39 -5.52 -12.00
C GLY A 127 -6.51 -4.61 -10.77
N GLN A 128 -7.45 -4.90 -9.88
CA GLN A 128 -7.61 -4.18 -8.60
C GLN A 128 -6.46 -4.45 -7.63
N GLU A 129 -6.05 -5.70 -7.44
CA GLU A 129 -4.91 -6.07 -6.59
C GLU A 129 -3.63 -5.41 -7.10
N LYS A 130 -3.36 -5.48 -8.42
CA LYS A 130 -2.19 -4.82 -9.04
C LYS A 130 -2.21 -3.30 -8.79
N LYS A 131 -3.34 -2.63 -9.06
CA LYS A 131 -3.48 -1.18 -8.84
C LYS A 131 -3.21 -0.80 -7.38
N ARG A 132 -3.80 -1.54 -6.43
CA ARG A 132 -3.61 -1.31 -4.99
C ARG A 132 -2.17 -1.56 -4.57
N LEU A 133 -1.54 -2.65 -5.03
CA LEU A 133 -0.14 -2.97 -4.73
C LEU A 133 0.79 -1.83 -5.18
N LEU A 134 0.71 -1.44 -6.44
CA LEU A 134 1.60 -0.42 -6.99
C LEU A 134 1.36 0.95 -6.36
N PHE A 135 0.10 1.32 -6.12
CA PHE A 135 -0.23 2.56 -5.42
C PHE A 135 0.36 2.59 -4.01
N ARG A 136 0.11 1.55 -3.20
CA ARG A 136 0.57 1.49 -1.81
C ARG A 136 2.10 1.40 -1.73
N HIS A 137 2.71 0.57 -2.56
CA HIS A 137 4.16 0.42 -2.60
C HIS A 137 4.87 1.74 -2.93
N ALA A 138 4.34 2.51 -3.89
CA ALA A 138 4.90 3.81 -4.25
C ALA A 138 4.83 4.86 -3.14
N LYS A 139 4.05 4.63 -2.09
CA LYS A 139 3.89 5.54 -0.94
C LYS A 139 4.76 5.14 0.26
N LEU A 140 5.29 3.92 0.27
CA LEU A 140 6.16 3.49 1.37
C LEU A 140 7.42 4.35 1.47
N GLY A 141 7.84 4.62 2.70
CA GLY A 141 8.99 5.48 2.98
C GLY A 141 8.68 6.98 2.94
N HIS A 142 7.42 7.37 2.67
CA HIS A 142 7.01 8.77 2.64
C HIS A 142 6.03 9.10 3.76
N LEU A 143 6.27 10.20 4.44
CA LEU A 143 5.38 10.76 5.45
C LEU A 143 4.86 12.13 5.02
N PRO A 144 3.59 12.48 5.33
CA PRO A 144 3.13 13.85 5.17
C PRO A 144 3.88 14.77 6.14
N GLU A 145 4.03 16.04 5.79
CA GLU A 145 4.48 17.05 6.75
C GLU A 145 3.51 17.10 7.94
N ASP A 146 4.03 17.41 9.14
CA ASP A 146 3.22 17.42 10.37
C ASP A 146 2.43 18.72 10.51
N THR A 147 1.58 19.02 9.52
CA THR A 147 0.60 20.12 9.54
C THR A 147 -0.81 19.60 9.32
N GLU A 148 -1.82 20.36 9.77
CA GLU A 148 -3.21 19.95 9.52
C GLU A 148 -3.57 19.95 8.04
N SER A 149 -3.05 20.90 7.28
CA SER A 149 -3.29 21.05 5.84
C SER A 149 -2.76 19.82 5.07
N THR A 150 -1.49 19.48 5.26
CA THR A 150 -0.87 18.33 4.58
C THR A 150 -1.49 17.02 5.03
N MET A 151 -1.89 16.91 6.30
CA MET A 151 -2.57 15.73 6.82
C MET A 151 -3.95 15.52 6.19
N ARG A 152 -4.71 16.60 5.93
CA ARG A 152 -5.98 16.51 5.21
C ARG A 152 -5.77 16.06 3.76
N VAL A 153 -4.79 16.63 3.07
CA VAL A 153 -4.43 16.21 1.70
C VAL A 153 -4.02 14.74 1.67
N PHE A 154 -3.13 14.34 2.59
CA PHE A 154 -2.72 12.95 2.74
C PHE A 154 -3.92 12.02 2.93
N ALA A 155 -4.81 12.32 3.87
CA ALA A 155 -5.97 11.49 4.16
C ALA A 155 -6.88 11.28 2.93
N VAL A 156 -7.15 12.34 2.17
CA VAL A 156 -8.00 12.25 0.97
C VAL A 156 -7.31 11.49 -0.15
N VAL A 157 -6.00 11.67 -0.35
CA VAL A 157 -5.22 10.94 -1.36
C VAL A 157 -5.13 9.46 -1.02
N MET A 158 -4.89 9.13 0.26
CA MET A 158 -4.72 7.75 0.72
C MET A 158 -6.05 7.02 0.90
N GLY A 159 -7.15 7.79 1.05
CA GLY A 159 -8.47 7.21 1.31
C GLY A 159 -8.47 6.38 2.59
N THR A 160 -9.16 5.25 2.58
CA THR A 160 -9.27 4.34 3.73
C THR A 160 -7.97 3.67 4.14
N TRP A 161 -6.89 3.84 3.37
CA TRP A 161 -5.58 3.24 3.68
C TRP A 161 -4.64 4.17 4.46
N GLY A 162 -5.01 5.44 4.69
CA GLY A 162 -4.14 6.42 5.32
C GLY A 162 -3.65 6.03 6.71
N GLU A 163 -4.54 5.56 7.58
CA GLU A 163 -4.19 5.07 8.91
C GLU A 163 -3.24 3.86 8.83
N GLN A 164 -3.60 2.87 8.01
CA GLN A 164 -2.78 1.67 7.83
C GLN A 164 -1.38 1.97 7.30
N HIS A 165 -1.25 2.95 6.39
CA HIS A 165 0.05 3.41 5.92
C HIS A 165 0.91 3.94 7.07
N LEU A 166 0.36 4.83 7.93
CA LEU A 166 1.09 5.35 9.07
C LEU A 166 1.47 4.24 10.07
N CYS A 167 0.59 3.27 10.30
CA CYS A 167 0.92 2.10 11.14
C CYS A 167 2.08 1.30 10.55
N ILE A 168 2.10 1.04 9.24
CA ILE A 168 3.19 0.34 8.55
C ILE A 168 4.50 1.14 8.66
N GLU A 169 4.48 2.45 8.42
CA GLU A 169 5.68 3.29 8.55
C GLU A 169 6.20 3.33 9.99
N LYS A 170 5.31 3.33 10.99
CA LYS A 170 5.69 3.24 12.40
C LYS A 170 6.43 1.94 12.72
N MET A 171 5.91 0.80 12.22
CA MET A 171 6.57 -0.50 12.41
C MET A 171 7.98 -0.50 11.83
N PHE A 172 8.15 0.02 10.62
CA PHE A 172 9.47 0.13 10.00
C PHE A 172 10.40 1.14 10.69
N ALA A 173 9.87 2.24 11.21
CA ALA A 173 10.67 3.21 11.97
C ALA A 173 11.21 2.61 13.30
N ARG A 174 10.46 1.67 13.90
CA ARG A 174 10.86 0.97 15.12
C ARG A 174 11.88 -0.14 14.85
N ASP A 175 11.61 -1.02 13.90
CA ASP A 175 12.31 -2.30 13.71
C ASP A 175 13.09 -2.40 12.38
N GLY A 176 12.87 -1.46 11.47
CA GLY A 176 13.47 -1.47 10.14
C GLY A 176 14.87 -0.85 10.07
N PRO A 177 15.43 -0.75 8.86
CA PRO A 177 16.66 -0.02 8.64
C PRO A 177 16.47 1.46 8.99
N SER A 178 17.58 2.18 9.22
CA SER A 178 17.54 3.62 9.52
C SER A 178 16.78 4.39 8.43
N LEU A 179 15.79 5.14 8.85
CA LEU A 179 14.93 5.99 8.02
C LEU A 179 15.23 7.47 8.33
N ASP A 180 14.79 8.36 7.46
CA ASP A 180 14.89 9.82 7.67
C ASP A 180 13.90 10.33 8.72
N TYR A 181 13.14 9.45 9.36
CA TYR A 181 12.17 9.75 10.41
C TYR A 181 12.18 8.68 11.49
N THR A 182 11.74 9.05 12.68
CA THR A 182 11.67 8.19 13.86
C THR A 182 10.26 7.64 14.10
N GLU A 183 10.15 6.65 14.99
CA GLU A 183 8.84 6.14 15.44
C GLU A 183 7.98 7.27 16.04
N ASP A 184 8.58 8.17 16.81
CA ASP A 184 7.88 9.32 17.42
C ASP A 184 7.35 10.30 16.37
N ASP A 185 8.10 10.53 15.27
CA ASP A 185 7.66 11.35 14.14
C ASP A 185 6.40 10.76 13.49
N VAL A 186 6.35 9.44 13.34
CA VAL A 186 5.17 8.77 12.78
C VAL A 186 4.00 8.78 13.76
N GLN A 187 4.27 8.55 15.05
CA GLN A 187 3.24 8.58 16.09
C GLN A 187 2.55 9.94 16.16
N GLN A 188 3.30 11.05 16.11
CA GLN A 188 2.74 12.39 16.08
C GLN A 188 1.77 12.60 14.91
N ARG A 189 2.14 12.11 13.72
CA ARG A 189 1.30 12.17 12.51
C ARG A 189 0.05 11.30 12.63
N LEU A 190 0.18 10.11 13.20
CA LEU A 190 -0.95 9.21 13.44
C LEU A 190 -1.95 9.83 14.42
N ASP A 191 -1.46 10.40 15.53
CA ASP A 191 -2.30 11.09 16.51
C ASP A 191 -3.03 12.30 15.89
N ARG A 192 -2.36 13.06 15.03
CA ARG A 192 -2.96 14.16 14.28
C ARG A 192 -4.00 13.66 13.28
N TYR A 193 -3.69 12.60 12.53
CA TYR A 193 -4.60 11.99 11.57
C TYR A 193 -5.92 11.57 12.25
N LEU A 194 -5.82 10.85 13.36
CA LEU A 194 -6.99 10.37 14.12
C LEU A 194 -7.79 11.52 14.72
N ARG A 195 -7.11 12.53 15.27
CA ARG A 195 -7.76 13.71 15.87
C ARG A 195 -8.54 14.55 14.87
N LEU A 196 -8.04 14.69 13.64
CA LEU A 196 -8.68 15.51 12.60
C LEU A 196 -9.97 14.91 12.06
N ASN A 197 -10.20 13.60 12.24
CA ASN A 197 -11.41 12.88 11.80
C ASN A 197 -11.84 13.28 10.37
N ILE A 198 -10.93 13.15 9.41
CA ILE A 198 -11.09 13.68 8.05
C ILE A 198 -12.06 12.79 7.26
N ASP A 199 -13.02 13.41 6.58
CA ASP A 199 -13.81 12.71 5.56
C ASP A 199 -12.93 12.44 4.32
N VAL A 200 -12.57 11.19 4.10
CA VAL A 200 -11.73 10.78 2.97
C VAL A 200 -12.49 10.70 1.64
N ASN A 201 -13.81 10.78 1.67
CA ASN A 201 -14.70 10.73 0.50
C ASN A 201 -15.22 12.11 0.10
N VAL A 202 -14.53 13.17 0.52
CA VAL A 202 -14.93 14.54 0.20
C VAL A 202 -14.98 14.75 -1.34
N GLU A 203 -16.07 15.35 -1.80
CA GLU A 203 -16.27 15.71 -3.21
C GLU A 203 -15.98 17.20 -3.45
N PRO A 204 -15.55 17.58 -4.67
CA PRO A 204 -15.35 18.98 -5.02
C PRO A 204 -16.65 19.79 -4.90
N LEU A 205 -16.63 20.88 -4.14
CA LEU A 205 -17.76 21.82 -4.01
C LEU A 205 -18.08 22.53 -5.33
N ALA A 206 -17.04 22.94 -6.09
CA ALA A 206 -17.21 23.61 -7.35
C ALA A 206 -17.18 22.63 -8.53
N SER A 207 -18.27 22.58 -9.30
CA SER A 207 -18.31 21.87 -10.58
C SER A 207 -17.55 22.63 -11.68
N GLY A 208 -17.20 21.93 -12.78
CA GLY A 208 -16.59 22.60 -13.94
C GLY A 208 -17.49 23.69 -14.53
N GLU A 209 -18.81 23.46 -14.58
CA GLU A 209 -19.80 24.45 -15.06
C GLU A 209 -19.82 25.69 -14.17
N TYR A 210 -19.83 25.48 -12.86
CA TYR A 210 -19.77 26.58 -11.89
C TYR A 210 -18.52 27.43 -12.08
N ILE A 211 -17.34 26.81 -12.20
CA ILE A 211 -16.07 27.52 -12.41
C ILE A 211 -16.07 28.31 -13.73
N MET A 212 -16.63 27.73 -14.81
CA MET A 212 -16.77 28.44 -16.09
C MET A 212 -17.65 29.70 -15.95
N GLN A 213 -18.75 29.63 -15.21
CA GLN A 213 -19.64 30.79 -14.99
C GLN A 213 -18.96 31.90 -14.21
N GLN A 214 -18.16 31.53 -13.17
CA GLN A 214 -17.49 32.51 -12.30
C GLN A 214 -16.24 33.13 -12.95
N THR A 215 -15.55 32.40 -13.85
CA THR A 215 -14.24 32.81 -14.36
C THR A 215 -14.22 33.16 -15.87
N ASN A 216 -15.27 32.78 -16.61
CA ASN A 216 -15.32 32.83 -18.08
C ASN A 216 -14.22 32.00 -18.78
N ILE A 217 -13.56 31.05 -18.07
CA ILE A 217 -12.59 30.14 -18.68
C ILE A 217 -13.37 29.10 -19.50
N PRO A 218 -13.02 28.93 -20.79
CA PRO A 218 -13.68 27.92 -21.61
C PRO A 218 -13.31 26.50 -21.20
N GLN A 219 -14.12 25.53 -21.62
CA GLN A 219 -13.81 24.12 -21.40
C GLN A 219 -12.46 23.76 -22.00
N GLY A 220 -11.56 23.15 -21.19
CA GLY A 220 -10.22 22.80 -21.63
C GLY A 220 -9.26 22.48 -20.48
N PRO A 221 -7.98 22.25 -20.80
CA PRO A 221 -6.97 21.86 -19.80
C PRO A 221 -6.83 22.84 -18.63
N LYS A 222 -6.91 24.16 -18.89
CA LYS A 222 -6.82 25.21 -17.86
C LYS A 222 -7.97 25.12 -16.86
N LEU A 223 -9.20 24.89 -17.33
CA LEU A 223 -10.35 24.65 -16.46
C LEU A 223 -10.14 23.41 -15.58
N GLY A 224 -9.64 22.32 -16.16
CA GLY A 224 -9.33 21.09 -15.42
C GLY A 224 -8.25 21.32 -14.34
N ALA A 225 -7.22 22.10 -14.67
CA ALA A 225 -6.17 22.46 -13.72
C ALA A 225 -6.71 23.34 -12.58
N LEU A 226 -7.57 24.34 -12.89
CA LEU A 226 -8.18 25.19 -11.88
C LEU A 226 -9.12 24.40 -10.96
N LYS A 227 -9.93 23.49 -11.52
CA LYS A 227 -10.77 22.60 -10.72
C LYS A 227 -9.93 21.74 -9.75
N SER A 228 -8.80 21.21 -10.22
CA SER A 228 -7.88 20.43 -9.39
C SER A 228 -7.26 21.29 -8.28
N TRP A 229 -6.88 22.53 -8.58
CA TRP A 229 -6.33 23.45 -7.58
C TRP A 229 -7.38 23.83 -6.53
N LEU A 230 -8.58 24.19 -6.94
CA LEU A 230 -9.67 24.51 -5.99
C LEU A 230 -10.01 23.33 -5.09
N PHE A 231 -9.98 22.11 -5.62
CA PHE A 231 -10.21 20.92 -4.82
C PHE A 231 -9.05 20.67 -3.82
N TYR A 232 -7.81 20.89 -4.24
CA TYR A 232 -6.66 20.85 -3.31
C TYR A 232 -6.85 21.86 -2.17
N GLU A 233 -7.16 23.11 -2.47
CA GLU A 233 -7.35 24.18 -1.48
C GLU A 233 -8.56 23.90 -0.56
N GLN A 234 -9.64 23.37 -1.13
CA GLN A 234 -10.82 22.93 -0.37
C GLN A 234 -10.42 21.93 0.70
N VAL A 235 -9.69 20.91 0.32
CA VAL A 235 -9.22 19.85 1.24
C VAL A 235 -8.21 20.42 2.25
N ALA A 236 -7.18 21.11 1.77
CA ALA A 236 -6.09 21.63 2.57
C ALA A 236 -6.59 22.60 3.65
N ARG A 237 -7.52 23.49 3.31
CA ARG A 237 -8.10 24.48 4.21
C ARG A 237 -9.40 24.05 4.88
N ASN A 238 -9.88 22.83 4.60
CA ASN A 238 -11.15 22.31 5.11
C ASN A 238 -12.37 23.19 4.78
N LEU A 239 -12.44 23.72 3.55
CA LEU A 239 -13.58 24.53 3.10
C LEU A 239 -14.82 23.64 2.95
N ARG A 240 -15.98 24.16 3.34
CA ARG A 240 -17.24 23.40 3.42
C ARG A 240 -18.38 24.02 2.62
N THR A 241 -18.22 25.23 2.14
CA THR A 241 -19.27 25.96 1.43
C THR A 241 -18.77 26.51 0.09
N ILE A 242 -19.72 26.77 -0.82
CA ILE A 242 -19.40 27.36 -2.10
C ILE A 242 -18.93 28.81 -1.97
N ASP A 243 -19.44 29.55 -0.99
CA ASP A 243 -19.08 30.96 -0.73
C ASP A 243 -17.59 31.07 -0.32
N GLU A 244 -17.05 30.05 0.38
CA GLU A 244 -15.63 29.98 0.70
C GLU A 244 -14.79 29.74 -0.56
N ILE A 245 -15.30 28.96 -1.52
CA ILE A 245 -14.64 28.76 -2.82
C ILE A 245 -14.65 30.06 -3.63
N ASP A 246 -15.73 30.84 -3.60
CA ASP A 246 -15.80 32.13 -4.30
C ASP A 246 -14.82 33.15 -3.70
N THR A 247 -14.74 33.19 -2.38
CA THR A 247 -13.75 34.01 -1.68
C THR A 247 -12.33 33.60 -2.08
N LEU A 248 -12.08 32.29 -2.17
CA LEU A 248 -10.79 31.76 -2.60
C LEU A 248 -10.48 32.13 -4.07
N LEU A 249 -11.43 32.00 -4.99
CA LEU A 249 -11.26 32.38 -6.40
C LEU A 249 -10.84 33.84 -6.57
N CYS A 250 -11.31 34.74 -5.70
CA CYS A 250 -10.91 36.15 -5.71
C CYS A 250 -9.43 36.36 -5.31
N THR A 251 -8.83 35.41 -4.59
CA THR A 251 -7.46 35.53 -4.07
C THR A 251 -6.42 34.76 -4.88
N LEU A 252 -6.85 33.74 -5.67
CA LEU A 252 -5.96 32.92 -6.47
C LEU A 252 -5.53 33.63 -7.76
N SER A 253 -4.27 33.44 -8.15
CA SER A 253 -3.71 33.97 -9.41
C SER A 253 -4.01 33.04 -10.60
N TRP A 254 -5.27 32.62 -10.75
CA TRP A 254 -5.70 31.67 -11.77
C TRP A 254 -5.71 32.24 -13.20
N GLN A 255 -5.52 33.55 -13.36
CA GLN A 255 -5.42 34.24 -14.69
C GLN A 255 -4.14 33.83 -15.42
N SER A 256 -3.12 33.34 -14.73
CA SER A 256 -1.88 32.86 -15.35
C SER A 256 -2.15 31.78 -16.40
N GLU A 257 -1.41 31.84 -17.52
CA GLU A 257 -1.45 30.79 -18.55
C GLU A 257 -0.60 29.58 -18.18
N ASP A 258 0.41 29.75 -17.31
CA ASP A 258 1.21 28.63 -16.81
C ASP A 258 0.50 27.94 -15.63
N THR A 259 -0.14 26.81 -15.92
CA THR A 259 -0.83 25.98 -14.95
C THR A 259 0.05 24.88 -14.36
N SER A 260 1.30 24.74 -14.80
CA SER A 260 2.19 23.64 -14.42
C SER A 260 2.55 23.65 -12.93
N ARG A 261 2.58 24.82 -12.31
CA ARG A 261 2.88 25.05 -10.90
C ARG A 261 1.68 25.07 -9.97
N TRP A 262 0.47 24.93 -10.52
CA TRP A 262 -0.72 24.95 -9.68
C TRP A 262 -0.78 23.70 -8.81
N PRO A 263 -1.12 23.85 -7.52
CA PRO A 263 -1.23 22.73 -6.60
C PRO A 263 -2.24 21.69 -7.10
N LYS A 264 -1.95 20.43 -6.76
CA LYS A 264 -2.83 19.30 -7.06
C LYS A 264 -2.95 18.43 -5.83
N LEU A 265 -4.08 17.76 -5.73
CA LEU A 265 -4.29 16.77 -4.66
C LEU A 265 -3.39 15.56 -4.94
N GLN A 266 -2.23 15.52 -4.31
CA GLN A 266 -1.25 14.45 -4.44
C GLN A 266 -0.47 14.25 -3.15
N PHE A 267 0.05 13.07 -2.97
CA PHE A 267 1.02 12.68 -1.95
C PHE A 267 2.11 11.88 -2.66
N PRO A 268 3.38 12.02 -2.29
CA PRO A 268 4.54 11.50 -3.00
C PRO A 268 4.39 10.07 -3.47
#